data_2b5e99cfcc3b333266e3b57fb123371a
#
_entry.id   2b5e99cfcc3b333266e3b57fb123371a
#
_cell.length_a   1.000
_cell.length_b   1.000
_cell.length_c   1.000
_cell.angle_alpha   90.00
_cell.angle_beta   90.00
_cell.angle_gamma   90.00
#
_symmetry.space_group_name_H-M   'P 1'
#
loop_
_entity.id
_entity.type
_entity.pdbx_description
1 polymer ?
#
loop_
_entity_poly.entity_id
_entity_poly.type
_entity_poly.pdbx_seq_one_letter_code
_entity_poly.pdbx_strand_id
1 'polypeptide(L)'
;MRIRVEGKTPLNGIYRPSGNPNAAMALLAAALLTPEAVTLRNVPDTINTRTMLLLAERLGVKIVRLDAHTIRIQAEQINRRAMTPADTGGLVSGLLYLAPMLRLRQQVRVEIDFPLNRIRTHLEALRDLGQEVITTSGAVEVRAAPWEKKEIILTQASVTATAVVLMLAACLGKETIIHNAACEPHVQELANLLCEMGAHIEGIGSNVMRVLSPPSLNGADVTIGPDHIEAASAAAIGAMCGGRVQIAGIRRADMRMIAKTYWQLGIHLDMDEDVIFVPKHEGLSLSPREEDADLSVETSPWPAFPSDLVAMATVIATQSRGTSLVHEKLFNNRLLFVDKLKAMGAQIVLCDPHRAIVMGPSPLYGIYMDSPDVRAGLGMLAAALVAQGESVIDNAEVIERTFAGVFGKLQALGARITTV
;
A
#
# COMPACT_ATOMS: atom_id res chain seq x y z
N MET A 1 3.04 21.57 -0.80
CA MET A 1 2.89 21.91 0.63
C MET A 1 4.23 21.74 1.32
N ARG A 2 4.61 22.70 2.16
CA ARG A 2 5.80 22.62 3.00
C ARG A 2 5.36 22.49 4.45
N ILE A 3 6.00 21.61 5.21
CA ILE A 3 5.74 21.48 6.66
C ILE A 3 7.03 21.67 7.46
N ARG A 4 6.86 22.17 8.67
CA ARG A 4 7.88 22.30 9.71
C ARG A 4 7.56 21.32 10.82
N VAL A 5 8.56 20.55 11.25
CA VAL A 5 8.43 19.51 12.27
C VAL A 5 9.44 19.79 13.37
N GLU A 6 8.97 19.97 14.60
CA GLU A 6 9.81 20.04 15.80
C GLU A 6 9.94 18.63 16.38
N GLY A 7 11.15 18.11 16.48
CA GLY A 7 11.41 16.77 16.95
C GLY A 7 11.47 16.62 18.48
N LYS A 8 11.73 15.41 18.96
CA LYS A 8 11.87 15.05 20.38
C LYS A 8 10.63 15.34 21.24
N THR A 9 9.45 15.39 20.62
CA THR A 9 8.20 15.57 21.37
C THR A 9 7.57 14.18 21.64
N PRO A 10 7.36 13.78 22.91
CA PRO A 10 6.69 12.52 23.24
C PRO A 10 5.24 12.51 22.72
N LEU A 11 4.86 11.42 22.07
CA LEU A 11 3.51 11.24 21.52
C LEU A 11 2.67 10.37 22.44
N ASN A 12 1.46 10.81 22.78
CA ASN A 12 0.56 10.11 23.68
C ASN A 12 -0.87 10.15 23.16
N GLY A 13 -1.61 9.06 23.36
CA GLY A 13 -3.03 9.01 23.01
C GLY A 13 -3.39 7.86 22.09
N ILE A 14 -4.53 8.00 21.42
CA ILE A 14 -5.09 6.97 20.56
C ILE A 14 -4.94 7.38 19.10
N TYR A 15 -4.30 6.54 18.30
CA TYR A 15 -4.23 6.65 16.85
C TYR A 15 -5.21 5.68 16.19
N ARG A 16 -5.96 6.15 15.21
CA ARG A 16 -6.85 5.31 14.39
C ARG A 16 -6.39 5.35 12.93
N PRO A 17 -5.89 4.24 12.38
CA PRO A 17 -5.53 4.18 10.97
C PRO A 17 -6.78 4.34 10.09
N SER A 18 -6.60 4.91 8.91
CA SER A 18 -7.64 4.98 7.88
C SER A 18 -7.90 3.62 7.26
N GLY A 19 -8.93 3.50 6.45
CA GLY A 19 -9.08 2.37 5.54
C GLY A 19 -7.87 2.24 4.60
N ASN A 20 -7.52 1.01 4.22
CA ASN A 20 -6.36 0.75 3.38
C ASN A 20 -6.58 1.34 1.97
N PRO A 21 -5.74 2.27 1.47
CA PRO A 21 -5.94 2.91 0.18
C PRO A 21 -5.73 1.95 -1.01
N ASN A 22 -4.87 0.94 -0.87
CA ASN A 22 -4.68 -0.06 -1.93
C ASN A 22 -5.92 -0.96 -2.05
N ALA A 23 -6.53 -1.34 -0.91
CA ALA A 23 -7.82 -2.02 -0.90
C ALA A 23 -8.90 -1.13 -1.54
N ALA A 24 -9.01 0.13 -1.10
CA ALA A 24 -9.99 1.07 -1.64
C ALA A 24 -9.94 1.15 -3.17
N MET A 25 -8.74 1.31 -3.75
CA MET A 25 -8.58 1.39 -5.21
C MET A 25 -9.02 0.11 -5.93
N ALA A 26 -8.70 -1.07 -5.38
CA ALA A 26 -9.08 -2.35 -5.96
C ALA A 26 -10.59 -2.60 -5.83
N LEU A 27 -11.19 -2.31 -4.67
CA LEU A 27 -12.62 -2.47 -4.42
C LEU A 27 -13.45 -1.48 -5.25
N LEU A 28 -12.97 -0.25 -5.43
CA LEU A 28 -13.56 0.72 -6.36
C LEU A 28 -13.64 0.17 -7.78
N ALA A 29 -12.57 -0.44 -8.27
CA ALA A 29 -12.56 -1.03 -9.61
C ALA A 29 -13.49 -2.25 -9.70
N ALA A 30 -13.48 -3.12 -8.68
CA ALA A 30 -14.36 -4.29 -8.62
C ALA A 30 -15.85 -3.91 -8.56
N ALA A 31 -16.18 -2.81 -7.90
CA ALA A 31 -17.57 -2.30 -7.83
C ALA A 31 -18.16 -1.98 -9.23
N LEU A 32 -17.32 -1.78 -10.24
CA LEU A 32 -17.75 -1.54 -11.62
C LEU A 32 -18.00 -2.84 -12.40
N LEU A 33 -17.79 -4.00 -11.80
CA LEU A 33 -18.03 -5.29 -12.43
C LEU A 33 -19.50 -5.71 -12.42
N THR A 34 -20.39 -4.95 -11.78
CA THR A 34 -21.83 -5.22 -11.71
C THR A 34 -22.64 -3.95 -11.97
N PRO A 35 -23.85 -4.06 -12.56
CA PRO A 35 -24.78 -2.92 -12.65
C PRO A 35 -25.49 -2.65 -11.33
N GLU A 36 -25.45 -3.59 -10.37
CA GLU A 36 -26.06 -3.44 -9.06
C GLU A 36 -25.24 -2.51 -8.17
N ALA A 37 -25.88 -1.92 -7.17
CA ALA A 37 -25.21 -0.98 -6.28
C ALA A 37 -24.20 -1.70 -5.35
N VAL A 38 -22.98 -1.20 -5.30
CA VAL A 38 -21.97 -1.61 -4.34
C VAL A 38 -21.70 -0.46 -3.38
N THR A 39 -21.84 -0.74 -2.07
CA THR A 39 -21.52 0.22 -1.01
C THR A 39 -20.16 -0.10 -0.41
N LEU A 40 -19.26 0.88 -0.40
CA LEU A 40 -17.95 0.78 0.24
C LEU A 40 -17.93 1.72 1.45
N ARG A 41 -17.60 1.15 2.63
CA ARG A 41 -17.45 1.88 3.89
C ARG A 41 -15.98 2.01 4.25
N ASN A 42 -15.66 2.98 5.11
CA ASN A 42 -14.29 3.29 5.55
C ASN A 42 -13.35 3.62 4.38
N VAL A 43 -13.87 4.29 3.35
CA VAL A 43 -13.08 4.75 2.21
C VAL A 43 -12.12 5.84 2.67
N PRO A 44 -10.79 5.67 2.50
CA PRO A 44 -9.82 6.68 2.91
C PRO A 44 -9.85 7.89 1.97
N ASP A 45 -9.79 9.08 2.53
CA ASP A 45 -9.76 10.33 1.76
C ASP A 45 -8.31 10.69 1.36
N THR A 46 -7.72 9.91 0.48
CA THR A 46 -6.37 10.15 -0.06
C THR A 46 -6.44 10.75 -1.47
N ILE A 47 -5.36 11.38 -1.91
CA ILE A 47 -5.26 11.91 -3.28
C ILE A 47 -5.43 10.77 -4.31
N ASN A 48 -4.83 9.61 -4.05
CA ASN A 48 -4.94 8.46 -4.95
C ASN A 48 -6.38 7.93 -5.03
N THR A 49 -7.08 7.80 -3.90
CA THR A 49 -8.49 7.39 -3.86
C THR A 49 -9.38 8.38 -4.59
N ARG A 50 -9.17 9.70 -4.38
CA ARG A 50 -9.91 10.75 -5.11
C ARG A 50 -9.68 10.67 -6.62
N THR A 51 -8.43 10.43 -7.05
CA THR A 51 -8.10 10.26 -8.48
C THR A 51 -8.85 9.06 -9.08
N MET A 52 -8.91 7.93 -8.38
CA MET A 52 -9.66 6.75 -8.82
C MET A 52 -11.17 7.01 -8.88
N LEU A 53 -11.74 7.72 -7.90
CA LEU A 53 -13.16 8.12 -7.93
C LEU A 53 -13.47 9.03 -9.13
N LEU A 54 -12.65 10.04 -9.37
CA LEU A 54 -12.80 10.93 -10.53
C LEU A 54 -12.70 10.18 -11.85
N LEU A 55 -11.79 9.20 -11.95
CA LEU A 55 -11.70 8.36 -13.14
C LEU A 55 -12.96 7.52 -13.31
N ALA A 56 -13.52 6.92 -12.27
CA ALA A 56 -14.78 6.17 -12.35
C ALA A 56 -15.95 7.07 -12.83
N GLU A 57 -16.07 8.30 -12.31
CA GLU A 57 -17.08 9.26 -12.76
C GLU A 57 -16.89 9.61 -14.24
N ARG A 58 -15.66 9.84 -14.70
CA ARG A 58 -15.34 10.08 -16.12
C ARG A 58 -15.66 8.89 -17.02
N LEU A 59 -15.60 7.67 -16.48
CA LEU A 59 -16.03 6.46 -17.18
C LEU A 59 -17.57 6.37 -17.30
N GLY A 60 -18.31 7.24 -16.61
CA GLY A 60 -19.78 7.29 -16.63
C GLY A 60 -20.46 6.57 -15.46
N VAL A 61 -19.70 6.25 -14.42
CA VAL A 61 -20.20 5.56 -13.21
C VAL A 61 -20.87 6.58 -12.28
N LYS A 62 -22.02 6.20 -11.71
CA LYS A 62 -22.71 6.99 -10.71
C LYS A 62 -22.13 6.70 -9.32
N ILE A 63 -21.62 7.74 -8.66
CA ILE A 63 -21.11 7.66 -7.31
C ILE A 63 -21.90 8.60 -6.40
N VAL A 64 -22.42 8.05 -5.30
CA VAL A 64 -23.15 8.81 -4.28
C VAL A 64 -22.39 8.71 -2.96
N ARG A 65 -21.97 9.84 -2.41
CA ARG A 65 -21.39 9.92 -1.06
C ARG A 65 -22.52 9.85 -0.04
N LEU A 66 -22.52 8.86 0.82
CA LEU A 66 -23.49 8.68 1.90
C LEU A 66 -23.03 9.41 3.17
N ASP A 67 -21.73 9.42 3.43
CA ASP A 67 -21.05 10.19 4.47
C ASP A 67 -19.59 10.47 4.08
N ALA A 68 -18.77 10.94 5.02
CA ALA A 68 -17.36 11.29 4.76
C ALA A 68 -16.51 10.11 4.26
N HIS A 69 -16.87 8.88 4.67
CA HIS A 69 -16.09 7.67 4.38
C HIS A 69 -16.92 6.53 3.80
N THR A 70 -18.17 6.80 3.41
CA THR A 70 -19.06 5.80 2.81
C THR A 70 -19.54 6.28 1.46
N ILE A 71 -19.37 5.45 0.44
CA ILE A 71 -19.82 5.73 -0.91
C ILE A 71 -20.65 4.56 -1.45
N ARG A 72 -21.62 4.89 -2.30
CA ARG A 72 -22.38 3.91 -3.10
C ARG A 72 -22.06 4.11 -4.56
N ILE A 73 -21.69 3.05 -5.24
CA ILE A 73 -21.26 3.01 -6.64
C ILE A 73 -22.28 2.21 -7.43
N GLN A 74 -22.65 2.72 -8.60
CA GLN A 74 -23.52 2.00 -9.52
C GLN A 74 -22.99 2.19 -10.95
N ALA A 75 -22.62 1.10 -11.60
CA ALA A 75 -22.01 1.07 -12.93
C ALA A 75 -22.93 0.37 -13.95
N GLU A 76 -24.02 1.02 -14.32
CA GLU A 76 -24.92 0.48 -15.37
C GLU A 76 -24.25 0.47 -16.74
N GLN A 77 -23.41 1.48 -17.01
CA GLN A 77 -22.68 1.65 -18.25
C GLN A 77 -21.29 2.22 -18.01
N ILE A 78 -20.35 1.83 -18.85
CA ILE A 78 -19.06 2.51 -19.01
C ILE A 78 -19.04 3.14 -20.40
N ASN A 79 -18.93 4.47 -20.48
CA ASN A 79 -19.10 5.23 -21.71
C ASN A 79 -17.81 5.34 -22.55
N ARG A 80 -16.65 5.02 -21.96
CA ARG A 80 -15.34 5.18 -22.61
C ARG A 80 -14.70 3.82 -22.94
N ARG A 81 -13.88 3.83 -23.99
CA ARG A 81 -13.00 2.70 -24.39
C ARG A 81 -11.52 3.04 -24.24
N ALA A 82 -11.19 4.21 -23.73
CA ALA A 82 -9.82 4.65 -23.55
C ALA A 82 -9.62 5.32 -22.18
N MET A 83 -8.44 5.14 -21.63
CA MET A 83 -7.91 5.88 -20.49
C MET A 83 -6.62 6.57 -20.92
N THR A 84 -6.41 7.80 -20.46
CA THR A 84 -5.21 8.60 -20.73
C THR A 84 -4.41 8.83 -19.45
N PRO A 85 -3.13 9.26 -19.52
CA PRO A 85 -2.36 9.65 -18.34
C PRO A 85 -3.03 10.77 -17.52
N ALA A 86 -3.75 11.68 -18.18
CA ALA A 86 -4.52 12.72 -17.51
C ALA A 86 -5.72 12.19 -16.72
N ASP A 87 -6.27 11.05 -17.11
CA ASP A 87 -7.34 10.37 -16.37
C ASP A 87 -6.80 9.62 -15.14
N THR A 88 -5.67 8.95 -15.29
CA THR A 88 -5.06 8.14 -14.22
C THR A 88 -4.18 8.93 -13.27
N GLY A 89 -3.82 10.18 -13.61
CA GLY A 89 -2.84 10.96 -12.85
C GLY A 89 -1.46 10.29 -12.77
N GLY A 90 -1.08 9.47 -13.77
CA GLY A 90 0.15 8.69 -13.79
C GLY A 90 0.16 7.49 -12.83
N LEU A 91 -1.01 7.14 -12.24
CA LEU A 91 -1.12 6.00 -11.31
C LEU A 91 -1.20 4.68 -12.08
N VAL A 92 -0.31 3.74 -11.76
CA VAL A 92 -0.38 2.35 -12.24
C VAL A 92 -1.68 1.67 -11.80
N SER A 93 -2.22 2.05 -10.64
CA SER A 93 -3.52 1.56 -10.15
C SER A 93 -4.71 1.92 -11.04
N GLY A 94 -4.58 2.89 -11.95
CA GLY A 94 -5.59 3.13 -13.00
C GLY A 94 -5.85 1.91 -13.86
N LEU A 95 -4.86 1.00 -14.01
CA LEU A 95 -5.02 -0.28 -14.71
C LEU A 95 -6.04 -1.21 -14.06
N LEU A 96 -6.40 -1.02 -12.81
CA LEU A 96 -7.47 -1.80 -12.16
C LEU A 96 -8.80 -1.65 -12.90
N TYR A 97 -9.07 -0.49 -13.51
CA TYR A 97 -10.28 -0.28 -14.32
C TYR A 97 -10.26 -1.01 -15.67
N LEU A 98 -9.12 -1.59 -16.06
CA LEU A 98 -9.05 -2.41 -17.28
C LEU A 98 -10.05 -3.57 -17.23
N ALA A 99 -10.19 -4.24 -16.07
CA ALA A 99 -11.09 -5.39 -15.93
C ALA A 99 -12.57 -5.03 -16.16
N PRO A 100 -13.19 -4.05 -15.47
CA PRO A 100 -14.57 -3.68 -15.74
C PRO A 100 -14.76 -3.06 -17.13
N MET A 101 -13.78 -2.33 -17.66
CA MET A 101 -13.87 -1.81 -19.01
C MET A 101 -13.86 -2.93 -20.06
N LEU A 102 -12.99 -3.94 -19.92
CA LEU A 102 -12.97 -5.10 -20.83
C LEU A 102 -14.27 -5.87 -20.77
N ARG A 103 -14.82 -6.10 -19.57
CA ARG A 103 -16.11 -6.77 -19.42
C ARG A 103 -17.24 -6.06 -20.16
N LEU A 104 -17.32 -4.72 -20.05
CA LEU A 104 -18.45 -3.96 -20.58
C LEU A 104 -18.22 -3.44 -22.01
N ARG A 105 -17.00 -3.22 -22.44
CA ARG A 105 -16.65 -2.61 -23.74
C ARG A 105 -15.98 -3.56 -24.73
N GLN A 106 -15.55 -4.73 -24.29
CA GLN A 106 -14.86 -5.75 -25.07
C GLN A 106 -13.48 -5.34 -25.62
N GLN A 107 -13.19 -4.06 -25.74
CA GLN A 107 -11.94 -3.50 -26.20
C GLN A 107 -11.63 -2.21 -25.43
N VAL A 108 -10.38 -2.10 -24.96
CA VAL A 108 -9.89 -0.96 -24.17
C VAL A 108 -8.52 -0.55 -24.66
N ARG A 109 -8.32 0.78 -24.82
CA ARG A 109 -7.02 1.39 -25.05
C ARG A 109 -6.56 2.12 -23.79
N VAL A 110 -5.37 1.83 -23.32
CA VAL A 110 -4.73 2.54 -22.20
C VAL A 110 -3.51 3.27 -22.73
N GLU A 111 -3.53 4.59 -22.69
CA GLU A 111 -2.37 5.43 -22.97
C GLU A 111 -1.51 5.53 -21.71
N ILE A 112 -0.21 5.41 -21.85
CA ILE A 112 0.76 5.39 -20.75
C ILE A 112 1.90 6.38 -21.03
N ASP A 113 2.38 7.02 -19.97
CA ASP A 113 3.52 7.95 -19.95
C ASP A 113 4.72 7.38 -19.16
N PHE A 114 4.70 6.09 -18.90
CA PHE A 114 5.76 5.38 -18.20
C PHE A 114 6.24 4.14 -19.00
N PRO A 115 7.45 3.62 -18.71
CA PRO A 115 7.97 2.45 -19.41
C PRO A 115 7.11 1.20 -19.21
N LEU A 116 6.90 0.42 -20.29
CA LEU A 116 6.10 -0.82 -20.29
C LEU A 116 6.59 -1.87 -19.28
N ASN A 117 7.88 -1.85 -18.91
CA ASN A 117 8.42 -2.77 -17.92
C ASN A 117 7.74 -2.65 -16.54
N ARG A 118 7.18 -1.47 -16.19
CA ARG A 118 6.42 -1.29 -14.94
C ARG A 118 5.11 -2.08 -14.89
N ILE A 119 4.57 -2.46 -16.05
CA ILE A 119 3.32 -3.21 -16.18
C ILE A 119 3.52 -4.55 -16.89
N ARG A 120 4.77 -5.01 -16.99
CA ARG A 120 5.13 -6.25 -17.69
C ARG A 120 4.31 -7.44 -17.21
N THR A 121 4.23 -7.67 -15.89
CA THR A 121 3.46 -8.77 -15.31
C THR A 121 1.96 -8.71 -15.69
N HIS A 122 1.39 -7.50 -15.78
CA HIS A 122 0.00 -7.33 -16.23
C HIS A 122 -0.17 -7.78 -17.68
N LEU A 123 0.74 -7.36 -18.58
CA LEU A 123 0.68 -7.69 -20.00
C LEU A 123 0.88 -9.18 -20.26
N GLU A 124 1.81 -9.80 -19.54
CA GLU A 124 2.05 -11.24 -19.59
C GLU A 124 0.81 -12.01 -19.11
N ALA A 125 0.28 -11.67 -17.95
CA ALA A 125 -0.91 -12.32 -17.39
C ALA A 125 -2.15 -12.19 -18.32
N LEU A 126 -2.36 -11.02 -18.93
CA LEU A 126 -3.45 -10.84 -19.90
C LEU A 126 -3.29 -11.76 -21.11
N ARG A 127 -2.07 -11.93 -21.66
CA ARG A 127 -1.80 -12.84 -22.77
C ARG A 127 -2.00 -14.31 -22.35
N ASP A 128 -1.56 -14.68 -21.15
CA ASP A 128 -1.73 -16.04 -20.61
C ASP A 128 -3.22 -16.38 -20.41
N LEU A 129 -4.03 -15.40 -20.04
CA LEU A 129 -5.49 -15.51 -20.01
C LEU A 129 -6.11 -15.58 -21.41
N GLY A 130 -5.32 -15.38 -22.48
CA GLY A 130 -5.78 -15.43 -23.85
C GLY A 130 -6.37 -14.13 -24.38
N GLN A 131 -6.15 -13.02 -23.68
CA GLN A 131 -6.58 -11.70 -24.17
C GLN A 131 -5.68 -11.27 -25.33
N GLU A 132 -6.24 -10.61 -26.35
CA GLU A 132 -5.45 -10.00 -27.41
C GLU A 132 -4.84 -8.69 -26.89
N VAL A 133 -3.51 -8.66 -26.75
CA VAL A 133 -2.76 -7.51 -26.22
C VAL A 133 -1.83 -6.95 -27.29
N ILE A 134 -2.13 -5.75 -27.76
CA ILE A 134 -1.35 -5.00 -28.74
C ILE A 134 -0.65 -3.85 -28.03
N THR A 135 0.67 -3.79 -28.11
CA THR A 135 1.49 -2.71 -27.53
C THR A 135 2.02 -1.81 -28.66
N THR A 136 1.85 -0.52 -28.47
CA THR A 136 2.40 0.53 -29.37
C THR A 136 3.25 1.49 -28.53
N SER A 137 3.94 2.43 -29.20
CA SER A 137 4.63 3.49 -28.48
C SER A 137 3.64 4.34 -27.68
N GLY A 138 3.65 4.24 -26.36
CA GLY A 138 2.81 5.04 -25.45
C GLY A 138 1.38 4.53 -25.26
N ALA A 139 1.01 3.33 -25.76
CA ALA A 139 -0.32 2.77 -25.51
C ALA A 139 -0.36 1.24 -25.53
N VAL A 140 -1.33 0.71 -24.80
CA VAL A 140 -1.70 -0.72 -24.79
C VAL A 140 -3.16 -0.83 -25.18
N GLU A 141 -3.46 -1.65 -26.18
CA GLU A 141 -4.82 -2.05 -26.53
C GLU A 141 -5.05 -3.49 -26.08
N VAL A 142 -6.19 -3.73 -25.44
CA VAL A 142 -6.59 -5.06 -25.00
C VAL A 142 -7.99 -5.35 -25.51
N ARG A 143 -8.18 -6.52 -26.12
CA ARG A 143 -9.48 -7.05 -26.51
C ARG A 143 -9.82 -8.26 -25.68
N ALA A 144 -11.06 -8.28 -25.19
CA ALA A 144 -11.55 -9.34 -24.34
C ALA A 144 -11.78 -10.63 -25.11
N ALA A 145 -11.31 -11.75 -24.54
CA ALA A 145 -11.59 -13.11 -24.98
C ALA A 145 -12.00 -13.93 -23.75
N PRO A 146 -13.28 -14.33 -23.61
CA PRO A 146 -13.72 -15.23 -22.55
C PRO A 146 -13.05 -16.60 -22.64
N TRP A 147 -12.93 -17.28 -21.51
CA TRP A 147 -12.33 -18.62 -21.46
C TRP A 147 -13.11 -19.57 -20.54
N GLU A 148 -13.02 -20.88 -20.82
CA GLU A 148 -13.63 -21.92 -20.00
C GLU A 148 -12.77 -22.24 -18.78
N LYS A 149 -11.51 -22.62 -19.03
CA LYS A 149 -10.55 -22.96 -17.98
C LYS A 149 -9.16 -22.44 -18.35
N LYS A 150 -8.50 -21.78 -17.40
CA LYS A 150 -7.12 -21.32 -17.53
C LYS A 150 -6.35 -21.57 -16.24
N GLU A 151 -5.10 -21.88 -16.41
CA GLU A 151 -4.11 -21.94 -15.34
C GLU A 151 -2.93 -21.06 -15.76
N ILE A 152 -2.60 -20.07 -14.94
CA ILE A 152 -1.57 -19.07 -15.23
C ILE A 152 -0.59 -18.93 -14.08
N ILE A 153 0.62 -18.50 -14.39
CA ILE A 153 1.67 -18.21 -13.40
C ILE A 153 2.10 -16.76 -13.57
N LEU A 154 1.90 -15.93 -12.55
CA LEU A 154 2.39 -14.56 -12.57
C LEU A 154 3.92 -14.56 -12.45
N THR A 155 4.61 -13.85 -13.34
CA THR A 155 6.08 -13.76 -13.32
C THR A 155 6.62 -13.05 -12.07
N GLN A 156 5.77 -12.23 -11.43
CA GLN A 156 6.02 -11.60 -10.14
C GLN A 156 4.73 -11.60 -9.32
N ALA A 157 4.84 -11.70 -8.00
CA ALA A 157 3.71 -11.53 -7.07
C ALA A 157 3.28 -10.05 -7.03
N SER A 158 2.75 -9.56 -8.16
CA SER A 158 2.33 -8.16 -8.32
C SER A 158 0.91 -7.97 -7.81
N VAL A 159 0.72 -7.09 -6.84
CA VAL A 159 -0.58 -6.74 -6.26
C VAL A 159 -1.59 -6.33 -7.33
N THR A 160 -1.25 -5.34 -8.16
CA THR A 160 -2.18 -4.82 -9.17
C THR A 160 -2.42 -5.78 -10.32
N ALA A 161 -1.42 -6.58 -10.73
CA ALA A 161 -1.61 -7.63 -11.73
C ALA A 161 -2.52 -8.73 -11.20
N THR A 162 -2.30 -9.20 -9.95
CA THR A 162 -3.18 -10.17 -9.29
C THR A 162 -4.62 -9.63 -9.19
N ALA A 163 -4.80 -8.36 -8.81
CA ALA A 163 -6.13 -7.75 -8.72
C ALA A 163 -6.85 -7.70 -10.08
N VAL A 164 -6.16 -7.31 -11.16
CA VAL A 164 -6.74 -7.31 -12.51
C VAL A 164 -7.13 -8.73 -12.93
N VAL A 165 -6.26 -9.72 -12.69
CA VAL A 165 -6.53 -11.13 -13.03
C VAL A 165 -7.70 -11.68 -12.23
N LEU A 166 -7.79 -11.43 -10.92
CA LEU A 166 -8.92 -11.84 -10.07
C LEU A 166 -10.25 -11.29 -10.59
N MET A 167 -10.27 -9.99 -10.91
CA MET A 167 -11.48 -9.34 -11.45
C MET A 167 -11.88 -9.93 -12.82
N LEU A 168 -10.92 -10.14 -13.73
CA LEU A 168 -11.19 -10.76 -15.04
C LEU A 168 -11.65 -12.22 -14.87
N ALA A 169 -11.00 -12.98 -13.99
CA ALA A 169 -11.40 -14.36 -13.69
C ALA A 169 -12.84 -14.44 -13.15
N ALA A 170 -13.24 -13.49 -12.33
CA ALA A 170 -14.59 -13.44 -11.75
C ALA A 170 -15.70 -13.03 -12.76
N CYS A 171 -15.33 -12.50 -13.96
CA CYS A 171 -16.35 -11.97 -14.89
C CYS A 171 -16.21 -12.42 -16.36
N LEU A 172 -15.04 -12.89 -16.80
CA LEU A 172 -14.80 -13.34 -18.17
C LEU A 172 -14.43 -14.82 -18.28
N GLY A 173 -13.76 -15.38 -17.26
CA GLY A 173 -13.43 -16.79 -17.18
C GLY A 173 -14.52 -17.60 -16.48
N LYS A 174 -14.61 -18.93 -16.72
CA LYS A 174 -15.43 -19.82 -15.88
C LYS A 174 -14.62 -20.41 -14.73
N GLU A 175 -13.43 -20.88 -15.00
CA GLU A 175 -12.49 -21.38 -14.00
C GLU A 175 -11.09 -20.82 -14.29
N THR A 176 -10.44 -20.29 -13.25
CA THR A 176 -9.07 -19.77 -13.36
C THR A 176 -8.25 -20.18 -12.14
N ILE A 177 -7.07 -20.78 -12.37
CA ILE A 177 -6.09 -21.04 -11.32
C ILE A 177 -4.94 -20.07 -11.52
N ILE A 178 -4.60 -19.33 -10.46
CA ILE A 178 -3.58 -18.30 -10.47
C ILE A 178 -2.45 -18.75 -9.54
N HIS A 179 -1.26 -18.98 -10.08
CA HIS A 179 -0.05 -19.25 -9.31
C HIS A 179 0.79 -17.99 -9.15
N ASN A 180 1.57 -17.94 -8.07
CA ASN A 180 2.40 -16.80 -7.70
C ASN A 180 1.59 -15.49 -7.57
N ALA A 181 0.35 -15.62 -7.12
CA ALA A 181 -0.51 -14.48 -6.82
C ALA A 181 0.03 -13.69 -5.62
N ALA A 182 -0.16 -12.37 -5.65
CA ALA A 182 0.02 -11.53 -4.47
C ALA A 182 -1.06 -11.88 -3.44
N CYS A 183 -0.69 -11.90 -2.16
CA CYS A 183 -1.58 -12.33 -1.08
C CYS A 183 -1.63 -11.33 0.10
N GLU A 184 -1.28 -10.09 -0.14
CA GLU A 184 -1.37 -8.97 0.80
C GLU A 184 -2.81 -8.77 1.31
N PRO A 185 -3.02 -8.20 2.51
CA PRO A 185 -4.35 -7.99 3.09
C PRO A 185 -5.34 -7.33 2.14
N HIS A 186 -4.92 -6.34 1.38
CA HIS A 186 -5.77 -5.63 0.41
C HIS A 186 -6.12 -6.47 -0.84
N VAL A 187 -5.32 -7.48 -1.21
CA VAL A 187 -5.68 -8.46 -2.25
C VAL A 187 -6.72 -9.44 -1.71
N GLN A 188 -6.58 -9.86 -0.43
CA GLN A 188 -7.57 -10.69 0.24
C GLN A 188 -8.92 -9.97 0.35
N GLU A 189 -8.93 -8.66 0.65
CA GLU A 189 -10.15 -7.85 0.68
C GLU A 189 -10.84 -7.79 -0.68
N LEU A 190 -10.08 -7.64 -1.77
CA LEU A 190 -10.63 -7.73 -3.12
C LEU A 190 -11.26 -9.10 -3.40
N ALA A 191 -10.56 -10.18 -3.05
CA ALA A 191 -11.07 -11.54 -3.24
C ALA A 191 -12.36 -11.76 -2.42
N ASN A 192 -12.41 -11.28 -1.17
CA ASN A 192 -13.60 -11.35 -0.33
C ASN A 192 -14.77 -10.54 -0.91
N LEU A 193 -14.52 -9.31 -1.43
CA LEU A 193 -15.57 -8.57 -2.13
C LEU A 193 -16.11 -9.34 -3.32
N LEU A 194 -15.26 -9.94 -4.15
CA LEU A 194 -15.70 -10.75 -5.29
C LEU A 194 -16.52 -11.97 -4.83
N CYS A 195 -16.20 -12.58 -3.68
CA CYS A 195 -17.00 -13.63 -3.07
C CYS A 195 -18.37 -13.10 -2.62
N GLU A 196 -18.44 -11.96 -1.95
CA GLU A 196 -19.71 -11.30 -1.58
C GLU A 196 -20.56 -10.98 -2.82
N MET A 197 -19.91 -10.64 -3.94
CA MET A 197 -20.56 -10.43 -5.23
C MET A 197 -21.00 -11.74 -5.93
N GLY A 198 -20.67 -12.90 -5.37
CA GLY A 198 -21.10 -14.21 -5.85
C GLY A 198 -20.06 -15.08 -6.53
N ALA A 199 -18.80 -14.64 -6.67
CA ALA A 199 -17.73 -15.51 -7.13
C ALA A 199 -17.35 -16.52 -6.04
N HIS A 200 -16.80 -17.69 -6.44
CA HIS A 200 -16.23 -18.62 -5.49
C HIS A 200 -14.72 -18.65 -5.65
N ILE A 201 -14.00 -18.27 -4.60
CA ILE A 201 -12.54 -18.16 -4.60
C ILE A 201 -11.95 -19.01 -3.47
N GLU A 202 -11.14 -19.99 -3.85
CA GLU A 202 -10.35 -20.82 -2.93
C GLU A 202 -8.93 -20.27 -2.84
N GLY A 203 -8.25 -20.47 -1.69
CA GLY A 203 -6.86 -20.08 -1.49
C GLY A 203 -6.64 -18.58 -1.20
N ILE A 204 -7.66 -17.85 -0.74
CA ILE A 204 -7.51 -16.44 -0.34
C ILE A 204 -6.44 -16.34 0.75
N GLY A 205 -5.46 -15.44 0.55
CA GLY A 205 -4.32 -15.27 1.46
C GLY A 205 -3.16 -16.24 1.18
N SER A 206 -3.25 -17.05 0.13
CA SER A 206 -2.14 -17.85 -0.37
C SER A 206 -1.67 -17.36 -1.75
N ASN A 207 -0.51 -17.83 -2.19
CA ASN A 207 0.02 -17.52 -3.51
C ASN A 207 -0.58 -18.38 -4.64
N VAL A 208 -1.55 -19.24 -4.33
CA VAL A 208 -2.33 -20.00 -5.30
C VAL A 208 -3.80 -19.77 -5.03
N MET A 209 -4.50 -19.20 -5.98
CA MET A 209 -5.94 -18.96 -5.88
C MET A 209 -6.67 -19.62 -7.04
N ARG A 210 -7.82 -20.24 -6.75
CA ARG A 210 -8.74 -20.80 -7.74
C ARG A 210 -10.03 -19.99 -7.73
N VAL A 211 -10.40 -19.46 -8.88
CA VAL A 211 -11.58 -18.61 -9.07
C VAL A 211 -12.58 -19.33 -9.95
N LEU A 212 -13.82 -19.47 -9.45
CA LEU A 212 -14.98 -19.90 -10.22
C LEU A 212 -15.93 -18.71 -10.34
N SER A 213 -16.22 -18.30 -11.57
CA SER A 213 -17.10 -17.16 -11.80
C SER A 213 -18.58 -17.54 -11.69
N PRO A 214 -19.43 -16.66 -11.16
CA PRO A 214 -20.88 -16.82 -11.25
C PRO A 214 -21.38 -16.43 -12.66
N PRO A 215 -22.64 -16.74 -12.99
CA PRO A 215 -23.27 -16.25 -14.23
C PRO A 215 -23.32 -14.72 -14.30
N SER A 216 -23.48 -14.06 -13.15
CA SER A 216 -23.42 -12.60 -12.98
C SER A 216 -22.93 -12.25 -11.58
N LEU A 217 -22.24 -11.11 -11.45
CA LEU A 217 -21.87 -10.56 -10.17
C LEU A 217 -23.00 -9.68 -9.62
N ASN A 218 -23.28 -9.79 -8.33
CA ASN A 218 -24.32 -9.05 -7.60
C ASN A 218 -23.74 -7.78 -6.97
N GLY A 219 -24.60 -6.92 -6.40
CA GLY A 219 -24.21 -5.84 -5.50
C GLY A 219 -23.65 -6.35 -4.18
N ALA A 220 -22.99 -5.47 -3.44
CA ALA A 220 -22.42 -5.80 -2.13
C ALA A 220 -22.37 -4.57 -1.20
N ASP A 221 -22.24 -4.79 0.11
CA ASP A 221 -21.99 -3.74 1.12
C ASP A 221 -20.83 -4.19 2.01
N VAL A 222 -19.66 -3.59 1.82
CA VAL A 222 -18.43 -4.02 2.48
C VAL A 222 -17.69 -2.85 3.15
N THR A 223 -16.95 -3.18 4.21
CA THR A 223 -16.10 -2.23 4.92
C THR A 223 -14.63 -2.49 4.59
N ILE A 224 -13.95 -1.47 4.07
CA ILE A 224 -12.50 -1.50 3.82
C ILE A 224 -11.77 -1.63 5.16
N GLY A 225 -10.88 -2.60 5.25
CA GLY A 225 -10.09 -2.84 6.44
C GLY A 225 -9.07 -1.72 6.72
N PRO A 226 -8.56 -1.66 7.96
CA PRO A 226 -7.59 -0.65 8.35
C PRO A 226 -6.26 -0.79 7.60
N ASP A 227 -5.58 0.32 7.38
CA ASP A 227 -4.25 0.31 6.77
C ASP A 227 -3.20 -0.15 7.78
N HIS A 228 -2.71 -1.38 7.63
CA HIS A 228 -1.68 -1.98 8.46
C HIS A 228 -0.32 -1.27 8.31
N ILE A 229 -0.03 -0.65 7.17
CA ILE A 229 1.21 0.12 6.96
C ILE A 229 1.15 1.44 7.73
N GLU A 230 -0.01 2.13 7.70
CA GLU A 230 -0.25 3.32 8.51
C GLU A 230 -0.18 3.00 10.01
N ALA A 231 -0.85 1.92 10.44
CA ALA A 231 -0.86 1.44 11.82
C ALA A 231 0.56 1.12 12.33
N ALA A 232 1.34 0.37 11.56
CA ALA A 232 2.72 0.02 11.86
C ALA A 232 3.62 1.26 11.96
N SER A 233 3.43 2.20 11.04
CA SER A 233 4.22 3.44 11.04
C SER A 233 3.92 4.31 12.25
N ALA A 234 2.64 4.45 12.63
CA ALA A 234 2.24 5.18 13.83
C ALA A 234 2.77 4.53 15.10
N ALA A 235 2.76 3.19 15.19
CA ALA A 235 3.34 2.44 16.30
C ALA A 235 4.86 2.68 16.43
N ALA A 236 5.59 2.63 15.31
CA ALA A 236 7.03 2.89 15.30
C ALA A 236 7.36 4.33 15.71
N ILE A 237 6.64 5.32 15.20
CA ILE A 237 6.80 6.73 15.56
C ILE A 237 6.54 6.92 17.06
N GLY A 238 5.45 6.34 17.58
CA GLY A 238 5.13 6.39 19.02
C GLY A 238 6.24 5.83 19.90
N ALA A 239 6.78 4.64 19.53
CA ALA A 239 7.88 4.00 20.25
C ALA A 239 9.17 4.85 20.24
N MET A 240 9.56 5.37 19.07
CA MET A 240 10.78 6.17 18.92
C MET A 240 10.70 7.55 19.58
N CYS A 241 9.51 8.16 19.64
CA CYS A 241 9.29 9.44 20.31
C CYS A 241 9.16 9.33 21.83
N GLY A 242 9.13 8.11 22.40
CA GLY A 242 9.18 7.89 23.86
C GLY A 242 7.87 8.16 24.59
N GLY A 243 6.74 8.18 23.90
CA GLY A 243 5.40 8.30 24.48
C GLY A 243 4.70 6.97 24.75
N ARG A 244 3.40 7.02 25.02
CA ARG A 244 2.51 5.86 25.10
C ARG A 244 1.39 6.03 24.10
N VAL A 245 1.36 5.19 23.09
CA VAL A 245 0.39 5.28 21.99
C VAL A 245 -0.43 4.00 21.94
N GLN A 246 -1.73 4.15 21.74
CA GLN A 246 -2.64 3.04 21.42
C GLN A 246 -3.04 3.15 19.95
N ILE A 247 -2.85 2.10 19.18
CA ILE A 247 -3.35 2.02 17.80
C ILE A 247 -4.62 1.19 17.83
N ALA A 248 -5.75 1.80 17.56
CA ALA A 248 -7.07 1.15 17.68
C ALA A 248 -7.71 0.90 16.31
N GLY A 249 -8.44 -0.21 16.18
CA GLY A 249 -9.14 -0.60 14.96
C GLY A 249 -8.20 -1.25 13.94
N ILE A 250 -7.28 -2.08 14.41
CA ILE A 250 -6.37 -2.87 13.57
C ILE A 250 -6.88 -4.30 13.40
N ARG A 251 -6.28 -5.04 12.48
CA ARG A 251 -6.39 -6.51 12.42
C ARG A 251 -5.08 -7.12 12.88
N ARG A 252 -5.10 -7.81 14.02
CA ARG A 252 -3.90 -8.46 14.58
C ARG A 252 -3.17 -9.35 13.59
N ALA A 253 -3.91 -10.05 12.73
CA ALA A 253 -3.33 -10.93 11.72
C ALA A 253 -2.38 -10.21 10.76
N ASP A 254 -2.73 -8.98 10.38
CA ASP A 254 -1.95 -8.17 9.43
C ASP A 254 -0.69 -7.57 10.07
N MET A 255 -0.58 -7.60 11.39
CA MET A 255 0.54 -7.01 12.14
C MET A 255 1.60 -8.03 12.57
N ARG A 256 1.35 -9.34 12.43
CA ARG A 256 2.20 -10.40 13.01
C ARG A 256 3.67 -10.32 12.58
N MET A 257 3.93 -10.28 11.28
CA MET A 257 5.31 -10.21 10.75
C MET A 257 5.95 -8.85 11.05
N ILE A 258 5.16 -7.78 10.98
CA ILE A 258 5.62 -6.43 11.28
C ILE A 258 6.06 -6.34 12.75
N ALA A 259 5.23 -6.81 13.68
CA ALA A 259 5.55 -6.81 15.09
C ALA A 259 6.79 -7.66 15.41
N LYS A 260 6.96 -8.80 14.73
CA LYS A 260 8.15 -9.64 14.86
C LYS A 260 9.42 -8.92 14.40
N THR A 261 9.38 -8.22 13.27
CA THR A 261 10.51 -7.43 12.77
C THR A 261 10.79 -6.23 13.67
N TYR A 262 9.74 -5.57 14.16
CA TYR A 262 9.87 -4.44 15.08
C TYR A 262 10.47 -4.88 16.43
N TRP A 263 10.07 -6.05 16.94
CA TRP A 263 10.69 -6.63 18.12
C TRP A 263 12.20 -6.84 17.93
N GLN A 264 12.62 -7.37 16.78
CA GLN A 264 14.04 -7.54 16.45
C GLN A 264 14.78 -6.18 16.42
N LEU A 265 14.11 -5.11 16.01
CA LEU A 265 14.63 -3.74 16.02
C LEU A 265 14.50 -3.04 17.37
N GLY A 266 14.00 -3.74 18.40
CA GLY A 266 13.89 -3.24 19.78
C GLY A 266 12.57 -2.55 20.12
N ILE A 267 11.56 -2.60 19.25
CA ILE A 267 10.23 -2.07 19.54
C ILE A 267 9.31 -3.21 20.01
N HIS A 268 8.83 -3.10 21.24
CA HIS A 268 7.84 -4.00 21.81
C HIS A 268 6.43 -3.48 21.57
N LEU A 269 5.55 -4.33 21.07
CA LEU A 269 4.15 -4.06 20.82
C LEU A 269 3.29 -5.06 21.56
N ASP A 270 2.44 -4.59 22.47
CA ASP A 270 1.45 -5.43 23.13
C ASP A 270 0.19 -5.47 22.26
N MET A 271 -0.07 -6.61 21.62
CA MET A 271 -1.14 -6.76 20.63
C MET A 271 -2.33 -7.53 21.19
N ASP A 272 -3.49 -6.89 21.17
CA ASP A 272 -4.79 -7.53 21.34
C ASP A 272 -5.48 -7.76 19.96
N GLU A 273 -6.75 -8.17 19.91
CA GLU A 273 -7.43 -8.50 18.64
C GLU A 273 -7.51 -7.31 17.66
N ASP A 274 -7.88 -6.14 18.17
CA ASP A 274 -8.12 -4.93 17.37
C ASP A 274 -7.34 -3.70 17.85
N VAL A 275 -6.41 -3.89 18.79
CA VAL A 275 -5.64 -2.81 19.43
C VAL A 275 -4.18 -3.21 19.59
N ILE A 276 -3.28 -2.25 19.38
CA ILE A 276 -1.87 -2.32 19.74
C ILE A 276 -1.59 -1.29 20.81
N PHE A 277 -1.02 -1.71 21.92
CA PHE A 277 -0.44 -0.82 22.91
C PHE A 277 1.06 -0.70 22.65
N VAL A 278 1.52 0.54 22.47
CA VAL A 278 2.92 0.87 22.33
C VAL A 278 3.39 1.43 23.67
N PRO A 279 4.11 0.65 24.50
CA PRO A 279 4.62 1.13 25.77
C PRO A 279 5.71 2.19 25.56
N LYS A 280 5.99 2.94 26.60
CA LYS A 280 7.15 3.85 26.60
C LYS A 280 8.44 3.02 26.48
N HIS A 281 9.30 3.37 25.53
CA HIS A 281 10.63 2.80 25.37
C HIS A 281 11.67 3.78 25.94
N GLU A 282 12.60 3.31 26.77
CA GLU A 282 13.71 4.10 27.33
C GLU A 282 14.94 4.10 26.42
N GLY A 283 14.87 3.38 25.33
CA GLY A 283 15.88 3.19 24.29
C GLY A 283 15.57 1.93 23.53
N LEU A 284 16.08 1.85 22.29
CA LEU A 284 15.91 0.69 21.45
C LEU A 284 17.23 -0.07 21.36
N SER A 285 17.17 -1.39 21.37
CA SER A 285 18.33 -2.25 21.18
C SER A 285 17.96 -3.41 20.28
N LEU A 286 18.81 -3.72 19.31
CA LEU A 286 18.61 -4.87 18.45
C LEU A 286 18.58 -6.16 19.26
N SER A 287 17.66 -7.03 18.91
CA SER A 287 17.49 -8.35 19.54
C SER A 287 17.58 -9.44 18.47
N PRO A 288 18.80 -9.85 18.06
CA PRO A 288 18.96 -10.97 17.14
C PRO A 288 18.43 -12.25 17.80
N ARG A 289 17.91 -13.16 16.99
CA ARG A 289 17.38 -14.45 17.51
C ARG A 289 18.48 -15.39 17.97
N GLU A 290 19.64 -15.28 17.37
CA GLU A 290 20.82 -16.11 17.64
C GLU A 290 21.96 -15.18 18.05
N GLU A 291 22.72 -15.55 19.06
CA GLU A 291 23.73 -14.69 19.68
C GLU A 291 24.84 -14.25 18.70
N ASP A 292 25.12 -15.07 17.67
CA ASP A 292 26.16 -14.81 16.67
C ASP A 292 25.63 -14.32 15.30
N ALA A 293 24.32 -14.04 15.18
CA ALA A 293 23.73 -13.61 13.90
C ALA A 293 23.56 -12.10 13.83
N ASP A 294 24.12 -11.49 12.80
CA ASP A 294 23.82 -10.11 12.46
C ASP A 294 22.35 -9.94 12.08
N LEU A 295 21.72 -8.91 12.60
CA LEU A 295 20.33 -8.62 12.29
C LEU A 295 20.17 -8.17 10.84
N SER A 296 19.35 -8.89 10.07
CA SER A 296 18.93 -8.50 8.74
C SER A 296 17.42 -8.24 8.70
N VAL A 297 17.03 -7.05 8.23
CA VAL A 297 15.66 -6.72 7.88
C VAL A 297 15.50 -6.85 6.38
N GLU A 298 14.79 -7.88 5.95
CA GLU A 298 14.62 -8.22 4.55
C GLU A 298 13.16 -8.04 4.12
N THR A 299 12.94 -7.27 3.05
CA THR A 299 11.62 -7.18 2.44
C THR A 299 11.37 -8.37 1.51
N SER A 300 10.14 -8.86 1.49
CA SER A 300 9.71 -9.96 0.61
C SER A 300 8.19 -9.92 0.42
N PRO A 301 7.64 -10.64 -0.57
CA PRO A 301 6.20 -10.72 -0.75
C PRO A 301 5.51 -11.18 0.54
N TRP A 302 4.29 -10.68 0.74
CA TRP A 302 3.46 -11.05 1.90
C TRP A 302 3.31 -12.59 2.03
N PRO A 303 3.33 -13.17 3.25
CA PRO A 303 3.25 -12.51 4.57
C PRO A 303 4.60 -12.15 5.20
N ALA A 304 5.66 -12.01 4.43
CA ALA A 304 6.94 -11.50 4.91
C ALA A 304 6.88 -9.98 5.19
N PHE A 305 8.02 -9.39 5.60
CA PHE A 305 8.07 -7.97 5.95
C PHE A 305 7.86 -7.10 4.72
N PRO A 306 6.86 -6.19 4.75
CA PRO A 306 6.47 -5.43 3.56
C PRO A 306 7.50 -4.35 3.18
N SER A 307 7.78 -4.23 1.88
CA SER A 307 8.64 -3.20 1.31
C SER A 307 8.17 -1.77 1.63
N ASP A 308 6.88 -1.57 1.85
CA ASP A 308 6.30 -0.27 2.20
C ASP A 308 6.78 0.26 3.55
N LEU A 309 7.32 -0.61 4.41
CA LEU A 309 7.89 -0.27 5.71
C LEU A 309 9.43 -0.21 5.73
N VAL A 310 10.12 -0.40 4.59
CA VAL A 310 11.59 -0.41 4.57
C VAL A 310 12.19 0.91 5.07
N ALA A 311 11.59 2.04 4.69
CA ALA A 311 12.04 3.35 5.16
C ALA A 311 11.83 3.50 6.68
N MET A 312 10.67 3.07 7.18
CA MET A 312 10.39 3.07 8.62
C MET A 312 11.34 2.17 9.40
N ALA A 313 11.57 0.94 8.93
CA ALA A 313 12.52 0.01 9.55
C ALA A 313 13.95 0.58 9.56
N THR A 314 14.36 1.26 8.49
CA THR A 314 15.67 1.94 8.44
C THR A 314 15.77 3.04 9.50
N VAL A 315 14.72 3.85 9.67
CA VAL A 315 14.69 4.88 10.72
C VAL A 315 14.75 4.25 12.11
N ILE A 316 13.98 3.20 12.38
CA ILE A 316 14.04 2.46 13.65
C ILE A 316 15.47 1.97 13.90
N ALA A 317 16.11 1.36 12.89
CA ALA A 317 17.47 0.85 12.99
C ALA A 317 18.49 1.96 13.34
N THR A 318 18.31 3.20 12.84
CA THR A 318 19.16 4.35 13.24
C THR A 318 19.02 4.70 14.72
N GLN A 319 17.92 4.37 15.37
CA GLN A 319 17.65 4.65 16.79
C GLN A 319 17.94 3.46 17.69
N SER A 320 18.20 2.29 17.13
CA SER A 320 18.42 1.04 17.87
C SER A 320 19.91 0.77 18.08
N ARG A 321 20.30 0.41 19.29
CA ARG A 321 21.72 0.07 19.58
C ARG A 321 22.09 -1.22 18.87
N GLY A 322 23.11 -1.15 18.01
CA GLY A 322 23.68 -2.28 17.28
C GLY A 322 23.84 -1.99 15.78
N THR A 323 24.25 -2.99 15.03
CA THR A 323 24.41 -2.95 13.58
C THR A 323 23.40 -3.86 12.93
N SER A 324 22.74 -3.36 11.88
CA SER A 324 21.74 -4.13 11.12
C SER A 324 21.93 -3.97 9.62
N LEU A 325 21.60 -5.00 8.86
CA LEU A 325 21.49 -4.96 7.41
C LEU A 325 20.02 -4.72 7.02
N VAL A 326 19.76 -3.69 6.23
CA VAL A 326 18.47 -3.48 5.57
C VAL A 326 18.59 -3.92 4.11
N HIS A 327 17.76 -4.88 3.70
CA HIS A 327 17.79 -5.45 2.36
C HIS A 327 16.42 -5.34 1.67
N GLU A 328 16.29 -4.41 0.74
CA GLU A 328 15.11 -4.24 -0.12
C GLU A 328 15.21 -5.18 -1.32
N LYS A 329 14.40 -6.25 -1.35
CA LYS A 329 14.48 -7.29 -2.38
C LYS A 329 13.51 -7.11 -3.54
N LEU A 330 12.48 -6.25 -3.39
CA LEU A 330 11.36 -6.19 -4.32
C LEU A 330 11.47 -5.05 -5.34
N PHE A 331 11.97 -3.89 -4.91
CA PHE A 331 11.94 -2.70 -5.75
C PHE A 331 13.30 -1.99 -5.83
N ASN A 332 13.66 -1.58 -7.04
CA ASN A 332 14.83 -0.74 -7.26
C ASN A 332 14.63 0.67 -6.66
N ASN A 333 15.72 1.28 -6.24
CA ASN A 333 15.80 2.68 -5.80
C ASN A 333 14.97 3.03 -4.55
N ARG A 334 14.50 2.01 -3.79
CA ARG A 334 13.73 2.23 -2.54
C ARG A 334 14.59 2.76 -1.39
N LEU A 335 15.92 2.66 -1.45
CA LEU A 335 16.85 3.12 -0.43
C LEU A 335 17.46 4.51 -0.73
N LEU A 336 16.99 5.24 -1.74
CA LEU A 336 17.51 6.58 -2.08
C LEU A 336 17.34 7.60 -0.95
N PHE A 337 16.34 7.43 -0.07
CA PHE A 337 16.15 8.28 1.10
C PHE A 337 17.30 8.20 2.13
N VAL A 338 18.13 7.17 2.08
CA VAL A 338 19.29 6.97 2.98
C VAL A 338 20.21 8.18 3.00
N ASP A 339 20.41 8.86 1.87
CA ASP A 339 21.24 10.06 1.79
C ASP A 339 20.69 11.20 2.65
N LYS A 340 19.36 11.31 2.77
CA LYS A 340 18.71 12.30 3.67
C LYS A 340 18.96 11.92 5.13
N LEU A 341 18.85 10.64 5.50
CA LEU A 341 19.17 10.18 6.86
C LEU A 341 20.64 10.42 7.22
N LYS A 342 21.55 10.20 6.28
CA LYS A 342 22.99 10.52 6.46
C LYS A 342 23.19 12.02 6.69
N ALA A 343 22.51 12.87 5.92
CA ALA A 343 22.56 14.32 6.12
C ALA A 343 22.01 14.74 7.50
N MET A 344 21.05 13.99 8.07
CA MET A 344 20.56 14.16 9.43
C MET A 344 21.53 13.65 10.52
N GLY A 345 22.63 12.97 10.17
CA GLY A 345 23.61 12.42 11.11
C GLY A 345 23.56 10.90 11.28
N ALA A 346 22.71 10.18 10.56
CA ALA A 346 22.65 8.73 10.64
C ALA A 346 23.94 8.07 10.12
N GLN A 347 24.41 7.07 10.84
CA GLN A 347 25.55 6.25 10.43
C GLN A 347 25.06 5.09 9.55
N ILE A 348 25.07 5.30 8.23
CA ILE A 348 24.58 4.35 7.24
C ILE A 348 25.60 4.21 6.11
N VAL A 349 25.90 2.96 5.74
CA VAL A 349 26.65 2.60 4.54
C VAL A 349 25.69 2.01 3.53
N LEU A 350 25.46 2.72 2.42
CA LEU A 350 24.72 2.18 1.29
C LEU A 350 25.67 1.27 0.49
N CYS A 351 25.45 -0.04 0.55
CA CYS A 351 26.30 -1.04 -0.11
C CYS A 351 26.03 -1.10 -1.62
N ASP A 352 24.75 -1.03 -1.97
CA ASP A 352 24.24 -1.02 -3.34
C ASP A 352 22.80 -0.47 -3.35
N PRO A 353 22.08 -0.38 -4.49
CA PRO A 353 20.72 0.14 -4.55
C PRO A 353 19.69 -0.62 -3.67
N HIS A 354 20.04 -1.80 -3.18
CA HIS A 354 19.15 -2.71 -2.45
C HIS A 354 19.55 -2.96 -1.00
N ARG A 355 20.81 -2.64 -0.61
CA ARG A 355 21.34 -3.00 0.71
C ARG A 355 22.01 -1.82 1.40
N ALA A 356 21.67 -1.65 2.66
CA ALA A 356 22.27 -0.64 3.52
C ALA A 356 22.63 -1.25 4.89
N ILE A 357 23.82 -0.98 5.38
CA ILE A 357 24.23 -1.29 6.76
C ILE A 357 23.94 -0.05 7.60
N VAL A 358 23.18 -0.23 8.69
CA VAL A 358 22.76 0.83 9.60
C VAL A 358 23.38 0.56 10.96
N MET A 359 24.08 1.57 11.50
CA MET A 359 24.69 1.52 12.83
C MET A 359 23.98 2.53 13.74
N GLY A 360 23.39 2.04 14.82
CA GLY A 360 22.65 2.86 15.80
C GLY A 360 23.11 2.63 17.23
N PRO A 361 22.67 3.47 18.19
CA PRO A 361 21.86 4.65 17.95
C PRO A 361 22.66 5.82 17.40
N SER A 362 22.11 6.49 16.39
CA SER A 362 22.68 7.72 15.83
C SER A 362 21.83 8.92 16.23
N PRO A 363 22.38 9.99 16.81
CA PRO A 363 21.63 11.21 17.01
C PRO A 363 21.26 11.83 15.66
N LEU A 364 19.95 12.00 15.41
CA LEU A 364 19.49 12.70 14.21
C LEU A 364 19.25 14.17 14.55
N TYR A 365 19.57 15.03 13.58
CA TYR A 365 19.42 16.49 13.67
C TYR A 365 18.45 16.97 12.60
N GLY A 366 17.66 18.00 12.95
CA GLY A 366 16.73 18.62 12.05
C GLY A 366 17.44 19.27 10.86
N ILE A 367 16.92 19.05 9.65
CA ILE A 367 17.42 19.62 8.41
C ILE A 367 16.26 20.00 7.47
N TYR A 368 16.60 20.74 6.42
CA TYR A 368 15.72 20.87 5.26
C TYR A 368 15.81 19.60 4.42
N MET A 369 14.65 19.05 4.03
CA MET A 369 14.58 17.85 3.18
C MET A 369 13.39 17.88 2.23
N ASP A 370 13.52 17.16 1.11
CA ASP A 370 12.43 16.86 0.20
C ASP A 370 11.93 15.44 0.42
N SER A 371 10.65 15.19 0.15
CA SER A 371 10.08 13.85 0.20
C SER A 371 10.30 13.12 -1.12
N PRO A 372 11.18 12.11 -1.20
CA PRO A 372 11.56 11.45 -2.45
C PRO A 372 10.39 10.64 -3.06
N ASP A 373 9.57 10.01 -2.23
CA ASP A 373 8.37 9.29 -2.62
C ASP A 373 7.37 9.19 -1.44
N VAL A 374 6.17 8.66 -1.72
CA VAL A 374 5.08 8.54 -0.74
C VAL A 374 5.49 7.75 0.51
N ARG A 375 6.18 6.63 0.35
CA ARG A 375 6.50 5.70 1.44
C ARG A 375 7.74 6.13 2.20
N ALA A 376 8.78 6.58 1.49
CA ALA A 376 9.94 7.19 2.10
C ALA A 376 9.58 8.50 2.81
N GLY A 377 8.60 9.24 2.30
CA GLY A 377 8.11 10.46 2.93
C GLY A 377 7.63 10.27 4.37
N LEU A 378 6.90 9.18 4.65
CA LEU A 378 6.48 8.87 6.02
C LEU A 378 7.67 8.45 6.90
N GLY A 379 8.66 7.75 6.36
CA GLY A 379 9.93 7.48 7.05
C GLY A 379 10.72 8.76 7.34
N MET A 380 10.75 9.72 6.41
CA MET A 380 11.39 11.02 6.63
C MET A 380 10.65 11.86 7.69
N LEU A 381 9.32 11.81 7.70
CA LEU A 381 8.53 12.42 8.77
C LEU A 381 8.84 11.80 10.14
N ALA A 382 8.96 10.47 10.21
CA ALA A 382 9.38 9.77 11.42
C ALA A 382 10.79 10.20 11.88
N ALA A 383 11.75 10.29 10.95
CA ALA A 383 13.08 10.78 11.24
C ALA A 383 13.08 12.23 11.78
N ALA A 384 12.25 13.11 11.19
CA ALA A 384 12.09 14.48 11.65
C ALA A 384 11.51 14.56 13.08
N LEU A 385 10.51 13.70 13.39
CA LEU A 385 9.89 13.65 14.73
C LEU A 385 10.84 13.14 15.82
N VAL A 386 11.82 12.31 15.49
CA VAL A 386 12.84 11.84 16.44
C VAL A 386 14.12 12.68 16.45
N ALA A 387 14.32 13.59 15.50
CA ALA A 387 15.50 14.43 15.39
C ALA A 387 15.58 15.47 16.52
N GLN A 388 16.77 15.97 16.77
CA GLN A 388 16.98 17.15 17.62
C GLN A 388 16.79 18.42 16.78
N GLY A 389 15.99 19.36 17.31
CA GLY A 389 15.69 20.61 16.63
C GLY A 389 14.55 20.51 15.64
N GLU A 390 14.61 21.35 14.61
CA GLU A 390 13.53 21.56 13.65
C GLU A 390 13.91 21.06 12.27
N SER A 391 13.00 20.34 11.62
CA SER A 391 13.13 19.94 10.22
C SER A 391 12.07 20.64 9.35
N VAL A 392 12.44 20.93 8.11
CA VAL A 392 11.52 21.43 7.09
C VAL A 392 11.42 20.40 5.97
N ILE A 393 10.21 19.94 5.68
CA ILE A 393 9.95 18.94 4.62
C ILE A 393 9.13 19.61 3.51
N ASP A 394 9.73 19.66 2.32
CA ASP A 394 9.04 20.11 1.10
C ASP A 394 8.25 18.94 0.47
N ASN A 395 7.32 19.29 -0.41
CA ASN A 395 6.44 18.33 -1.11
C ASN A 395 5.75 17.35 -0.16
N ALA A 396 5.46 17.78 1.07
CA ALA A 396 4.89 16.94 2.12
C ALA A 396 3.51 16.38 1.76
N GLU A 397 2.77 17.01 0.83
CA GLU A 397 1.51 16.49 0.29
C GLU A 397 1.65 15.10 -0.36
N VAL A 398 2.85 14.74 -0.78
CA VAL A 398 3.14 13.41 -1.32
C VAL A 398 2.86 12.32 -0.27
N ILE A 399 3.04 12.61 1.02
CA ILE A 399 2.72 11.68 2.11
C ILE A 399 1.21 11.42 2.18
N GLU A 400 0.39 12.45 2.00
CA GLU A 400 -1.07 12.33 2.01
C GLU A 400 -1.67 11.73 0.73
N ARG A 401 -0.84 11.43 -0.28
CA ARG A 401 -1.29 10.61 -1.42
C ARG A 401 -1.78 9.23 -0.99
N THR A 402 -1.23 8.71 0.10
CA THR A 402 -1.55 7.37 0.61
C THR A 402 -2.06 7.39 2.05
N PHE A 403 -1.59 8.31 2.90
CA PHE A 403 -1.90 8.34 4.34
C PHE A 403 -2.86 9.50 4.65
N ALA A 404 -4.16 9.21 4.69
CA ALA A 404 -5.19 10.23 4.85
C ALA A 404 -5.08 10.97 6.19
N GLY A 405 -4.88 12.30 6.13
CA GLY A 405 -4.87 13.18 7.30
C GLY A 405 -3.79 12.83 8.33
N VAL A 406 -2.68 12.22 7.91
CA VAL A 406 -1.64 11.72 8.82
C VAL A 406 -1.04 12.82 9.70
N PHE A 407 -0.88 14.03 9.17
CA PHE A 407 -0.36 15.15 9.96
C PHE A 407 -1.29 15.51 11.11
N GLY A 408 -2.59 15.66 10.86
CA GLY A 408 -3.58 15.95 11.89
C GLY A 408 -3.70 14.85 12.94
N LYS A 409 -3.61 13.59 12.54
CA LYS A 409 -3.61 12.44 13.45
C LYS A 409 -2.39 12.44 14.37
N LEU A 410 -1.19 12.74 13.83
CA LEU A 410 0.03 12.85 14.65
C LEU A 410 0.01 14.08 15.55
N GLN A 411 -0.52 15.22 15.08
CA GLN A 411 -0.74 16.42 15.93
C GLN A 411 -1.68 16.12 17.09
N ALA A 412 -2.73 15.31 16.88
CA ALA A 412 -3.64 14.88 17.96
C ALA A 412 -2.94 14.04 19.04
N LEU A 413 -1.83 13.38 18.72
CA LEU A 413 -0.96 12.69 19.67
C LEU A 413 0.07 13.61 20.33
N GLY A 414 0.17 14.87 19.92
CA GLY A 414 1.11 15.85 20.45
C GLY A 414 2.28 16.19 19.53
N ALA A 415 2.33 15.68 18.30
CA ALA A 415 3.37 16.07 17.34
C ALA A 415 3.28 17.55 16.99
N ARG A 416 4.43 18.22 16.96
CA ARG A 416 4.51 19.62 16.57
C ARG A 416 4.85 19.73 15.08
N ILE A 417 3.80 19.76 14.27
CA ILE A 417 3.86 19.87 12.82
C ILE A 417 3.08 21.13 12.42
N THR A 418 3.68 22.03 11.66
CA THR A 418 3.02 23.24 11.16
C THR A 418 3.20 23.37 9.64
N THR A 419 2.18 23.83 8.94
CA THR A 419 2.29 24.17 7.52
C THR A 419 2.93 25.55 7.38
N VAL A 420 3.88 25.69 6.42
CA VAL A 420 4.66 26.92 6.20
C VAL A 420 4.43 27.44 4.78
#